data_38bcb5b556104483f1f8c6295d59639a
#
_entry.id   38bcb5b556104483f1f8c6295d59639a
#
_cell.length_a   1.000
_cell.length_b   1.000
_cell.length_c   1.000
_cell.angle_alpha   90.00
_cell.angle_beta   90.00
_cell.angle_gamma   90.00
#
_symmetry.space_group_name_H-M   'P 1'
#
loop_
_entity.id
_entity.type
_entity.pdbx_description
1 polymer ?
#
loop_
_entity_poly.entity_id
_entity_poly.type
_entity_poly.pdbx_seq_one_letter_code
_entity_poly.pdbx_strand_id
1 'polypeptide(L)'
;MTPAASAEAVARRGFTIIPDALDPGEVTCIVEALDRLIAEDLGHPDPRRRNDDWMAFNGALRDDAIAEVVTHPNILPHVEAILGPTCIMYACVSSTMPPNGTNFSMRIHVDSPRVIPSYPTNVGVMVALTDFTEQNGATRFLPGSFERTDPPTPEEFERDAEMVFPRAGSAVLFNARTFHSGGVNRTDAPRHAVTVNYCRSYMRQSFDFVRMVPPERAPALSPTLRRVLGFDVRMPTSLDEYYVDEADRLYKANQG
;
A
#
# COMPACT_ATOMS: atom_id res chain seq x y z
N MET A 1 9.60 16.93 1.67
CA MET A 1 9.35 16.60 3.12
C MET A 1 10.39 15.58 3.55
N THR A 2 10.92 15.65 4.78
CA THR A 2 11.87 14.63 5.29
C THR A 2 11.13 13.43 5.88
N PRO A 3 11.75 12.22 5.92
CA PRO A 3 11.16 11.04 6.57
C PRO A 3 10.74 11.29 8.04
N ALA A 4 11.57 12.01 8.82
CA ALA A 4 11.26 12.36 10.21
C ALA A 4 10.01 13.26 10.31
N ALA A 5 9.91 14.30 9.46
CA ALA A 5 8.76 15.19 9.45
C ALA A 5 7.46 14.48 9.02
N SER A 6 7.53 13.52 8.11
CA SER A 6 6.35 12.73 7.73
C SER A 6 5.93 11.78 8.85
N ALA A 7 6.88 11.14 9.54
CA ALA A 7 6.59 10.29 10.70
C ALA A 7 5.90 11.09 11.82
N GLU A 8 6.37 12.30 12.12
CA GLU A 8 5.73 13.20 13.08
C GLU A 8 4.31 13.61 12.66
N ALA A 9 4.11 13.93 11.38
CA ALA A 9 2.79 14.29 10.86
C ALA A 9 1.81 13.13 10.95
N VAL A 10 2.24 11.89 10.59
CA VAL A 10 1.43 10.68 10.73
C VAL A 10 1.13 10.36 12.19
N ALA A 11 2.10 10.52 13.10
CA ALA A 11 1.89 10.31 14.54
C ALA A 11 0.86 11.29 15.14
N ARG A 12 0.76 12.50 14.60
CA ARG A 12 -0.17 13.54 15.09
C ARG A 12 -1.55 13.48 14.44
N ARG A 13 -1.60 13.28 13.11
CA ARG A 13 -2.84 13.41 12.32
C ARG A 13 -3.36 12.07 11.77
N GLY A 14 -2.49 11.07 11.71
CA GLY A 14 -2.77 9.79 11.08
C GLY A 14 -2.39 9.73 9.60
N PHE A 15 -2.12 10.87 8.93
CA PHE A 15 -1.73 10.91 7.51
C PHE A 15 -0.99 12.19 7.13
N THR A 16 -0.28 12.13 5.99
CA THR A 16 0.38 13.28 5.36
C THR A 16 0.56 13.03 3.86
N ILE A 17 0.90 14.09 3.09
CA ILE A 17 1.22 13.99 1.66
C ILE A 17 2.72 14.20 1.47
N ILE A 18 3.36 13.31 0.73
CA ILE A 18 4.71 13.44 0.19
C ILE A 18 4.53 13.95 -1.25
N PRO A 19 4.80 15.23 -1.52
CA PRO A 19 4.64 15.77 -2.86
C PRO A 19 5.73 15.23 -3.79
N ASP A 20 5.40 15.11 -5.08
CA ASP A 20 6.33 14.84 -6.16
C ASP A 20 7.26 13.63 -5.87
N ALA A 21 6.66 12.55 -5.33
CA ALA A 21 7.40 11.33 -4.99
C ALA A 21 7.85 10.56 -6.24
N LEU A 22 7.05 10.60 -7.31
CA LEU A 22 7.34 10.03 -8.62
C LEU A 22 7.44 11.13 -9.67
N ASP A 23 8.28 10.91 -10.68
CA ASP A 23 8.31 11.79 -11.85
C ASP A 23 7.16 11.48 -12.85
N PRO A 24 6.88 12.38 -13.82
CA PRO A 24 5.80 12.16 -14.78
C PRO A 24 5.99 10.93 -15.68
N GLY A 25 7.21 10.51 -15.96
CA GLY A 25 7.50 9.33 -16.77
C GLY A 25 7.16 8.05 -16.00
N GLU A 26 7.55 7.98 -14.72
CA GLU A 26 7.18 6.88 -13.82
C GLU A 26 5.66 6.75 -13.67
N VAL A 27 4.98 7.88 -13.47
CA VAL A 27 3.49 7.92 -13.42
C VAL A 27 2.88 7.34 -14.68
N THR A 28 3.37 7.73 -15.86
CA THR A 28 2.87 7.22 -17.15
C THR A 28 3.05 5.69 -17.25
N CYS A 29 4.24 5.18 -16.97
CA CYS A 29 4.52 3.74 -17.01
C CYS A 29 3.61 2.94 -16.07
N ILE A 30 3.35 3.46 -14.86
CA ILE A 30 2.50 2.79 -13.88
C ILE A 30 1.03 2.82 -14.31
N VAL A 31 0.53 3.92 -14.88
CA VAL A 31 -0.83 4.01 -15.42
C VAL A 31 -1.03 2.98 -16.54
N GLU A 32 -0.12 2.90 -17.49
CA GLU A 32 -0.17 1.91 -18.58
C GLU A 32 -0.17 0.47 -18.06
N ALA A 33 0.63 0.20 -17.01
CA ALA A 33 0.64 -1.11 -16.34
C ALA A 33 -0.72 -1.39 -15.67
N LEU A 34 -1.29 -0.43 -14.95
CA LEU A 34 -2.60 -0.60 -14.29
C LEU A 34 -3.73 -0.82 -15.29
N ASP A 35 -3.78 -0.06 -16.37
CA ASP A 35 -4.81 -0.21 -17.41
C ASP A 35 -4.79 -1.63 -17.99
N ARG A 36 -3.59 -2.15 -18.26
CA ARG A 36 -3.41 -3.53 -18.73
C ARG A 36 -3.87 -4.55 -17.70
N LEU A 37 -3.45 -4.42 -16.44
CA LEU A 37 -3.81 -5.36 -15.38
C LEU A 37 -5.30 -5.33 -15.05
N ILE A 38 -5.92 -4.16 -15.04
CA ILE A 38 -7.37 -4.00 -14.82
C ILE A 38 -8.15 -4.64 -15.98
N ALA A 39 -7.72 -4.42 -17.22
CA ALA A 39 -8.36 -5.03 -18.39
C ALA A 39 -8.25 -6.57 -18.37
N GLU A 40 -7.09 -7.12 -17.97
CA GLU A 40 -6.90 -8.55 -17.76
C GLU A 40 -7.85 -9.11 -16.70
N ASP A 41 -7.98 -8.42 -15.55
CA ASP A 41 -8.81 -8.88 -14.43
C ASP A 41 -10.30 -8.77 -14.74
N LEU A 42 -10.75 -7.70 -15.43
CA LEU A 42 -12.13 -7.56 -15.91
C LEU A 42 -12.49 -8.61 -16.97
N GLY A 43 -11.58 -8.91 -17.88
CA GLY A 43 -11.75 -9.87 -18.98
C GLY A 43 -11.43 -11.32 -18.61
N HIS A 44 -11.10 -11.62 -17.35
CA HIS A 44 -10.61 -12.96 -16.99
C HIS A 44 -11.66 -14.05 -17.28
N PRO A 45 -11.29 -15.17 -17.96
CA PRO A 45 -12.24 -16.23 -18.34
C PRO A 45 -12.83 -16.97 -17.13
N ASP A 46 -12.08 -17.12 -16.04
CA ASP A 46 -12.60 -17.71 -14.79
C ASP A 46 -13.34 -16.61 -13.98
N PRO A 47 -14.66 -16.73 -13.79
CA PRO A 47 -15.45 -15.73 -13.08
C PRO A 47 -15.03 -15.52 -11.61
N ARG A 48 -14.34 -16.50 -10.99
CA ARG A 48 -13.80 -16.36 -9.62
C ARG A 48 -12.60 -15.42 -9.55
N ARG A 49 -11.94 -15.18 -10.69
CA ARG A 49 -10.80 -14.25 -10.82
C ARG A 49 -11.20 -12.94 -11.46
N ARG A 50 -12.42 -12.82 -11.97
CA ARG A 50 -12.92 -11.58 -12.53
C ARG A 50 -13.12 -10.56 -11.39
N ASN A 51 -12.55 -9.37 -11.56
CA ASN A 51 -12.63 -8.33 -10.56
C ASN A 51 -13.30 -7.09 -11.15
N ASP A 52 -14.58 -6.92 -10.84
CA ASP A 52 -15.40 -5.80 -11.32
C ASP A 52 -15.15 -4.51 -10.51
N ASP A 53 -14.37 -4.57 -9.43
CA ASP A 53 -14.07 -3.41 -8.57
C ASP A 53 -12.95 -2.49 -9.12
N TRP A 54 -12.42 -2.77 -10.29
CA TRP A 54 -11.28 -2.03 -10.90
C TRP A 54 -10.02 -2.02 -10.04
N MET A 55 -9.82 -3.02 -9.22
CA MET A 55 -8.70 -3.14 -8.30
C MET A 55 -7.78 -4.31 -8.69
N ALA A 56 -6.65 -3.99 -9.31
CA ALA A 56 -5.64 -5.00 -9.62
C ALA A 56 -4.88 -5.39 -8.33
N PHE A 57 -5.02 -6.65 -7.91
CA PHE A 57 -4.31 -7.19 -6.74
C PHE A 57 -2.90 -7.64 -7.10
N ASN A 58 -1.97 -7.45 -6.15
CA ASN A 58 -0.58 -7.89 -6.24
C ASN A 58 0.16 -7.36 -7.49
N GLY A 59 -0.15 -6.14 -7.90
CA GLY A 59 0.45 -5.50 -9.07
C GLY A 59 1.98 -5.55 -9.08
N ALA A 60 2.62 -5.41 -7.93
CA ALA A 60 4.08 -5.48 -7.78
C ALA A 60 4.70 -6.83 -8.17
N LEU A 61 3.93 -7.92 -8.23
CA LEU A 61 4.39 -9.22 -8.73
C LEU A 61 4.02 -9.46 -10.19
N ARG A 62 3.20 -8.59 -10.78
CA ARG A 62 2.67 -8.71 -12.14
C ARG A 62 3.33 -7.74 -13.12
N ASP A 63 3.88 -6.63 -12.60
CA ASP A 63 4.51 -5.58 -13.42
C ASP A 63 5.65 -4.91 -12.67
N ASP A 64 6.78 -4.69 -13.38
CA ASP A 64 8.00 -4.15 -12.79
C ASP A 64 7.85 -2.65 -12.44
N ALA A 65 7.09 -1.86 -13.22
CA ALA A 65 6.83 -0.46 -12.89
C ALA A 65 6.08 -0.31 -11.57
N ILE A 66 5.15 -1.23 -11.26
CA ILE A 66 4.46 -1.25 -9.98
C ILE A 66 5.37 -1.79 -8.86
N ALA A 67 6.27 -2.75 -9.17
CA ALA A 67 7.25 -3.24 -8.20
C ALA A 67 8.22 -2.14 -7.74
N GLU A 68 8.60 -1.22 -8.63
CA GLU A 68 9.46 -0.08 -8.31
C GLU A 68 8.81 0.87 -7.29
N VAL A 69 7.48 1.05 -7.31
CA VAL A 69 6.76 1.84 -6.31
C VAL A 69 7.00 1.31 -4.89
N VAL A 70 7.04 -0.02 -4.74
CA VAL A 70 7.20 -0.68 -3.42
C VAL A 70 8.53 -0.36 -2.75
N THR A 71 9.56 -0.08 -3.53
CA THR A 71 10.91 0.21 -3.01
C THR A 71 11.41 1.60 -3.39
N HIS A 72 10.51 2.46 -3.86
CA HIS A 72 10.88 3.75 -4.41
C HIS A 72 11.67 4.61 -3.41
N PRO A 73 12.83 5.19 -3.81
CA PRO A 73 13.73 5.90 -2.89
C PRO A 73 13.12 7.15 -2.26
N ASN A 74 12.13 7.76 -2.90
CA ASN A 74 11.40 8.90 -2.34
C ASN A 74 10.19 8.50 -1.47
N ILE A 75 9.90 7.20 -1.34
CA ILE A 75 8.74 6.68 -0.58
C ILE A 75 9.17 5.80 0.58
N LEU A 76 9.95 4.75 0.32
CA LEU A 76 10.30 3.74 1.32
C LEU A 76 10.95 4.31 2.59
N PRO A 77 11.87 5.30 2.53
CA PRO A 77 12.45 5.90 3.75
C PRO A 77 11.42 6.53 4.69
N HIS A 78 10.30 7.04 4.16
CA HIS A 78 9.22 7.58 4.97
C HIS A 78 8.45 6.49 5.73
N VAL A 79 8.29 5.32 5.12
CA VAL A 79 7.70 4.13 5.76
C VAL A 79 8.64 3.59 6.83
N GLU A 80 9.93 3.47 6.52
CA GLU A 80 10.96 2.99 7.43
C GLU A 80 11.13 3.88 8.66
N ALA A 81 10.90 5.19 8.53
CA ALA A 81 10.91 6.12 9.67
C ALA A 81 9.81 5.83 10.69
N ILE A 82 8.73 5.14 10.29
CA ILE A 82 7.61 4.78 11.16
C ILE A 82 7.69 3.32 11.62
N LEU A 83 7.94 2.40 10.69
CA LEU A 83 7.90 0.96 10.96
C LEU A 83 9.26 0.34 11.26
N GLY A 84 10.34 1.07 11.04
CA GLY A 84 11.71 0.56 11.12
C GLY A 84 12.22 0.00 9.77
N PRO A 85 13.55 -0.15 9.63
CA PRO A 85 14.21 -0.49 8.37
C PRO A 85 13.97 -1.94 7.90
N THR A 86 13.37 -2.76 8.75
CA THR A 86 13.07 -4.16 8.46
C THR A 86 11.62 -4.39 8.00
N CYS A 87 10.84 -3.32 7.81
CA CYS A 87 9.44 -3.42 7.38
C CYS A 87 9.31 -4.20 6.05
N ILE A 88 8.19 -4.89 5.92
CA ILE A 88 7.85 -5.71 4.77
C ILE A 88 6.53 -5.27 4.15
N MET A 89 6.29 -5.60 2.90
CA MET A 89 5.02 -5.35 2.23
C MET A 89 3.94 -6.28 2.80
N TYR A 90 2.85 -5.69 3.31
CA TYR A 90 1.66 -6.43 3.72
C TYR A 90 0.76 -6.76 2.54
N ALA A 91 0.48 -5.76 1.69
CA ALA A 91 -0.35 -5.87 0.50
C ALA A 91 0.03 -4.80 -0.54
N CYS A 92 -0.24 -5.07 -1.80
CA CYS A 92 -0.14 -4.11 -2.90
C CYS A 92 -1.38 -4.27 -3.79
N VAL A 93 -2.12 -3.18 -3.96
CA VAL A 93 -3.37 -3.17 -4.72
C VAL A 93 -3.53 -1.83 -5.45
N SER A 94 -4.11 -1.83 -6.66
CA SER A 94 -4.55 -0.56 -7.23
C SER A 94 -5.79 -0.04 -6.49
N SER A 95 -5.88 1.26 -6.32
CA SER A 95 -7.04 1.94 -5.76
C SER A 95 -7.72 2.79 -6.84
N THR A 96 -7.89 2.19 -8.02
CA THR A 96 -8.50 2.86 -9.18
C THR A 96 -10.00 2.99 -8.98
N MET A 97 -10.51 4.22 -9.10
CA MET A 97 -11.94 4.47 -9.16
C MET A 97 -12.41 4.43 -10.61
N PRO A 98 -13.41 3.60 -10.95
CA PRO A 98 -13.93 3.54 -12.33
C PRO A 98 -14.59 4.86 -12.73
N PRO A 99 -14.69 5.14 -14.04
CA PRO A 99 -15.49 6.27 -14.55
C PRO A 99 -16.93 6.18 -14.06
N ASN A 100 -17.51 7.31 -13.65
CA ASN A 100 -18.91 7.40 -13.19
C ASN A 100 -19.29 6.34 -12.15
N GLY A 101 -18.35 6.00 -11.25
CA GLY A 101 -18.55 4.89 -10.33
C GLY A 101 -17.73 4.95 -9.06
N THR A 102 -17.71 3.84 -8.38
CA THR A 102 -16.97 3.63 -7.15
C THR A 102 -16.56 2.16 -7.03
N ASN A 103 -15.80 1.84 -6.00
CA ASN A 103 -15.46 0.48 -5.62
C ASN A 103 -15.65 0.26 -4.11
N PHE A 104 -15.25 -0.90 -3.60
CA PHE A 104 -15.48 -1.24 -2.19
C PHE A 104 -14.75 -0.31 -1.19
N SER A 105 -13.74 0.45 -1.61
CA SER A 105 -13.01 1.40 -0.75
C SER A 105 -13.86 2.61 -0.32
N MET A 106 -15.06 2.77 -0.88
CA MET A 106 -16.02 3.80 -0.46
C MET A 106 -16.53 3.59 0.99
N ARG A 107 -16.44 2.39 1.52
CA ARG A 107 -16.82 2.14 2.92
C ARG A 107 -15.87 2.84 3.87
N ILE A 108 -16.39 3.36 4.99
CA ILE A 108 -15.55 3.86 6.08
C ILE A 108 -14.85 2.65 6.72
N HIS A 109 -13.53 2.62 6.68
CA HIS A 109 -12.75 1.47 7.15
C HIS A 109 -11.36 1.86 7.67
N VAL A 110 -10.67 0.89 8.20
CA VAL A 110 -9.26 0.89 8.54
C VAL A 110 -8.60 -0.32 7.88
N ASP A 111 -7.34 -0.19 7.48
CA ASP A 111 -6.60 -1.30 6.84
C ASP A 111 -5.99 -2.27 7.87
N SER A 112 -5.82 -1.82 9.11
CA SER A 112 -5.32 -2.67 10.21
C SER A 112 -6.32 -2.68 11.37
N PRO A 113 -6.80 -3.86 11.83
CA PRO A 113 -7.87 -3.93 12.82
C PRO A 113 -7.39 -3.72 14.27
N ARG A 114 -6.08 -3.78 14.54
CA ARG A 114 -5.54 -3.77 15.90
C ARG A 114 -5.05 -2.40 16.31
N VAL A 115 -5.48 -1.92 17.48
CA VAL A 115 -4.95 -0.73 18.13
C VAL A 115 -3.87 -1.15 19.13
N ILE A 116 -2.66 -0.63 18.92
CA ILE A 116 -1.57 -0.68 19.90
C ILE A 116 -1.16 0.78 20.11
N PRO A 117 -1.42 1.36 21.30
CA PRO A 117 -1.15 2.77 21.54
C PRO A 117 0.30 3.15 21.21
N SER A 118 0.48 4.23 20.46
CA SER A 118 1.78 4.76 20.04
C SER A 118 2.68 3.79 19.25
N TYR A 119 2.11 2.66 18.75
CA TYR A 119 2.88 1.64 18.04
C TYR A 119 2.15 1.19 16.77
N PRO A 120 2.32 1.90 15.66
CA PRO A 120 1.74 1.49 14.38
C PRO A 120 2.35 0.16 13.91
N THR A 121 1.48 -0.81 13.60
CA THR A 121 1.89 -2.10 13.03
C THR A 121 1.95 -2.06 11.52
N ASN A 122 1.13 -1.19 10.91
CA ASN A 122 1.01 -1.04 9.47
C ASN A 122 0.95 0.44 9.08
N VAL A 123 1.51 0.72 7.92
CA VAL A 123 1.47 2.03 7.25
C VAL A 123 1.04 1.83 5.81
N GLY A 124 0.03 2.56 5.38
CA GLY A 124 -0.39 2.62 3.99
C GLY A 124 0.32 3.77 3.24
N VAL A 125 0.63 3.52 1.99
CA VAL A 125 1.11 4.51 1.03
C VAL A 125 0.20 4.44 -0.19
N MET A 126 -0.57 5.48 -0.44
CA MET A 126 -1.40 5.60 -1.64
C MET A 126 -0.75 6.59 -2.59
N VAL A 127 -0.21 6.10 -3.69
CA VAL A 127 0.41 6.91 -4.75
C VAL A 127 -0.67 7.35 -5.73
N ALA A 128 -0.89 8.65 -5.84
CA ALA A 128 -1.80 9.24 -6.80
C ALA A 128 -1.16 9.23 -8.20
N LEU A 129 -1.83 8.64 -9.17
CA LEU A 129 -1.38 8.57 -10.57
C LEU A 129 -2.19 9.50 -11.48
N THR A 130 -3.25 10.06 -10.95
CA THR A 130 -4.02 11.19 -11.49
C THR A 130 -4.18 12.23 -10.40
N ASP A 131 -4.39 13.48 -10.73
CA ASP A 131 -4.73 14.50 -9.74
C ASP A 131 -6.04 14.10 -9.03
N PHE A 132 -6.04 14.09 -7.70
CA PHE A 132 -7.26 13.84 -6.95
C PHE A 132 -8.07 15.11 -6.82
N THR A 133 -9.36 15.01 -7.09
CA THR A 133 -10.33 16.10 -7.00
C THR A 133 -11.60 15.63 -6.29
N GLU A 134 -12.42 16.57 -5.87
CA GLU A 134 -13.74 16.24 -5.32
C GLU A 134 -14.59 15.45 -6.31
N GLN A 135 -14.50 15.79 -7.60
CA GLN A 135 -15.30 15.17 -8.65
C GLN A 135 -14.86 13.74 -8.99
N ASN A 136 -13.57 13.42 -8.87
CA ASN A 136 -13.08 12.08 -9.19
C ASN A 136 -12.94 11.15 -7.97
N GLY A 137 -13.55 11.53 -6.84
CA GLY A 137 -13.64 10.67 -5.68
C GLY A 137 -12.37 10.64 -4.84
N ALA A 138 -11.78 11.80 -4.57
CA ALA A 138 -10.65 11.95 -3.65
C ALA A 138 -10.93 11.28 -2.30
N THR A 139 -9.89 10.70 -1.72
CA THR A 139 -9.96 9.96 -0.45
C THR A 139 -10.14 10.92 0.72
N ARG A 140 -10.94 10.51 1.70
CA ARG A 140 -11.17 11.21 2.96
C ARG A 140 -10.54 10.45 4.10
N PHE A 141 -9.89 11.15 5.01
CA PHE A 141 -9.30 10.62 6.24
C PHE A 141 -9.89 11.34 7.45
N LEU A 142 -10.20 10.60 8.51
CA LEU A 142 -10.62 11.17 9.79
C LEU A 142 -9.37 11.43 10.65
N PRO A 143 -8.92 12.69 10.83
CA PRO A 143 -7.70 13.00 11.55
C PRO A 143 -7.73 12.49 12.99
N GLY A 144 -6.60 11.94 13.47
CA GLY A 144 -6.45 11.48 14.85
C GLY A 144 -7.24 10.22 15.21
N SER A 145 -7.93 9.59 14.25
CA SER A 145 -8.81 8.44 14.52
C SER A 145 -8.08 7.11 14.70
N PHE A 146 -6.78 7.05 14.51
CA PHE A 146 -6.00 5.80 14.49
C PHE A 146 -5.88 5.10 15.86
N GLU A 147 -6.15 5.79 16.95
CA GLU A 147 -6.18 5.19 18.30
C GLU A 147 -7.59 4.80 18.78
N ARG A 148 -8.61 5.07 17.98
CA ARG A 148 -10.00 4.72 18.31
C ARG A 148 -10.22 3.21 18.18
N THR A 149 -10.96 2.64 19.12
CA THR A 149 -11.43 1.26 19.07
C THR A 149 -12.74 1.12 18.31
N ASP A 150 -13.61 2.13 18.46
CA ASP A 150 -14.93 2.14 17.85
C ASP A 150 -14.94 2.91 16.53
N PRO A 151 -15.62 2.41 15.49
CA PRO A 151 -15.75 3.13 14.24
C PRO A 151 -16.53 4.45 14.44
N PRO A 152 -16.24 5.49 13.66
CA PRO A 152 -17.05 6.70 13.65
C PRO A 152 -18.45 6.38 13.10
N THR A 153 -19.47 7.14 13.53
CA THR A 153 -20.75 7.11 12.82
C THR A 153 -20.61 7.75 11.43
N PRO A 154 -21.50 7.43 10.47
CA PRO A 154 -21.48 8.09 9.16
C PRO A 154 -21.54 9.62 9.26
N GLU A 155 -22.37 10.15 10.18
CA GLU A 155 -22.54 11.59 10.38
C GLU A 155 -21.28 12.25 10.97
N GLU A 156 -20.60 11.56 11.90
CA GLU A 156 -19.33 12.00 12.45
C GLU A 156 -18.25 12.03 11.36
N PHE A 157 -18.13 10.94 10.58
CA PHE A 157 -17.17 10.88 9.50
C PHE A 157 -17.43 11.93 8.42
N GLU A 158 -18.68 12.15 8.05
CA GLU A 158 -19.07 13.17 7.05
C GLU A 158 -18.71 14.59 7.52
N ARG A 159 -18.87 14.89 8.80
CA ARG A 159 -18.57 16.21 9.37
C ARG A 159 -17.08 16.46 9.55
N ASP A 160 -16.32 15.45 10.02
CA ASP A 160 -14.97 15.65 10.57
C ASP A 160 -13.85 15.08 9.68
N ALA A 161 -14.17 14.24 8.67
CA ALA A 161 -13.16 13.71 7.77
C ALA A 161 -12.73 14.74 6.73
N GLU A 162 -11.43 14.83 6.54
CA GLU A 162 -10.80 15.73 5.58
C GLU A 162 -10.54 15.03 4.24
N MET A 163 -10.94 15.66 3.15
CA MET A 163 -10.62 15.22 1.81
C MET A 163 -9.20 15.63 1.44
N VAL A 164 -8.42 14.72 0.84
CA VAL A 164 -7.03 14.99 0.42
C VAL A 164 -6.93 15.06 -1.09
N PHE A 165 -6.17 16.03 -1.59
CA PHE A 165 -6.01 16.33 -3.01
C PHE A 165 -4.55 16.20 -3.46
N PRO A 166 -3.94 14.99 -3.41
CA PRO A 166 -2.61 14.80 -3.97
C PRO A 166 -2.62 15.01 -5.47
N ARG A 167 -1.57 15.66 -6.00
CA ARG A 167 -1.32 15.69 -7.44
C ARG A 167 -0.77 14.35 -7.91
N ALA A 168 -0.90 14.06 -9.18
CA ALA A 168 -0.24 12.92 -9.80
C ALA A 168 1.26 12.92 -9.47
N GLY A 169 1.81 11.75 -9.13
CA GLY A 169 3.17 11.58 -8.64
C GLY A 169 3.35 11.81 -7.14
N SER A 170 2.35 12.33 -6.40
CA SER A 170 2.43 12.46 -4.94
C SER A 170 1.98 11.18 -4.23
N ALA A 171 2.49 10.94 -3.01
CA ALA A 171 2.10 9.81 -2.19
C ALA A 171 1.41 10.29 -0.90
N VAL A 172 0.26 9.69 -0.55
CA VAL A 172 -0.37 9.86 0.75
C VAL A 172 0.12 8.76 1.68
N LEU A 173 0.88 9.14 2.70
CA LEU A 173 1.37 8.25 3.75
C LEU A 173 0.40 8.28 4.92
N PHE A 174 -0.05 7.14 5.41
CA PHE A 174 -1.04 7.10 6.49
C PHE A 174 -0.85 5.90 7.43
N ASN A 175 -1.16 6.11 8.70
CA ASN A 175 -1.32 5.02 9.66
C ASN A 175 -2.51 4.17 9.22
N ALA A 176 -2.30 2.88 9.02
CA ALA A 176 -3.33 1.95 8.53
C ALA A 176 -4.55 1.81 9.48
N ARG A 177 -4.46 2.41 10.67
CA ARG A 177 -5.57 2.53 11.64
C ARG A 177 -6.38 3.81 11.47
N THR A 178 -5.95 4.76 10.66
CA THR A 178 -6.74 5.97 10.40
C THR A 178 -8.00 5.59 9.63
N PHE A 179 -9.17 5.93 10.14
CA PHE A 179 -10.43 5.72 9.42
C PHE A 179 -10.45 6.56 8.16
N HIS A 180 -10.75 5.92 7.05
CA HIS A 180 -10.78 6.57 5.74
C HIS A 180 -11.82 5.94 4.81
N SER A 181 -12.12 6.64 3.73
CA SER A 181 -12.97 6.15 2.66
C SER A 181 -12.59 6.78 1.32
N GLY A 182 -12.76 6.04 0.23
CA GLY A 182 -12.77 6.61 -1.11
C GLY A 182 -14.05 7.37 -1.39
N GLY A 183 -14.02 8.27 -2.37
CA GLY A 183 -15.21 8.96 -2.87
C GLY A 183 -15.82 8.29 -4.10
N VAL A 184 -16.87 8.89 -4.63
CA VAL A 184 -17.46 8.52 -5.92
C VAL A 184 -16.80 9.31 -7.03
N ASN A 185 -16.31 8.63 -8.05
CA ASN A 185 -15.82 9.28 -9.27
C ASN A 185 -17.02 9.63 -10.16
N ARG A 186 -17.24 10.93 -10.38
CA ARG A 186 -18.32 11.48 -11.22
C ARG A 186 -17.79 11.98 -12.56
N THR A 187 -16.55 11.61 -12.92
CA THR A 187 -15.93 11.97 -14.19
C THR A 187 -15.95 10.80 -15.16
N ASP A 188 -15.78 11.09 -16.44
CA ASP A 188 -15.75 10.08 -17.51
C ASP A 188 -14.40 9.34 -17.63
N ALA A 189 -13.41 9.72 -16.82
CA ALA A 189 -12.09 9.11 -16.79
C ALA A 189 -11.85 8.34 -15.48
N PRO A 190 -11.06 7.25 -15.48
CA PRO A 190 -10.68 6.57 -14.25
C PRO A 190 -9.76 7.47 -13.40
N ARG A 191 -9.85 7.34 -12.06
CA ARG A 191 -8.91 7.91 -11.12
C ARG A 191 -7.95 6.82 -10.65
N HIS A 192 -6.73 6.83 -11.16
CA HIS A 192 -5.73 5.83 -10.83
C HIS A 192 -4.96 6.13 -9.55
N ALA A 193 -4.74 5.10 -8.76
CA ALA A 193 -3.80 5.08 -7.65
C ALA A 193 -3.28 3.67 -7.41
N VAL A 194 -2.08 3.56 -6.83
CA VAL A 194 -1.54 2.32 -6.25
C VAL A 194 -1.44 2.50 -4.74
N THR A 195 -1.99 1.55 -4.00
CA THR A 195 -1.84 1.50 -2.55
C THR A 195 -0.94 0.34 -2.16
N VAL A 196 0.15 0.64 -1.50
CA VAL A 196 1.05 -0.33 -0.86
C VAL A 196 0.86 -0.21 0.65
N ASN A 197 0.45 -1.30 1.29
CA ASN A 197 0.41 -1.39 2.73
C ASN A 197 1.66 -2.12 3.21
N TYR A 198 2.42 -1.51 4.11
CA TYR A 198 3.60 -2.08 4.73
C TYR A 198 3.28 -2.47 6.17
N CYS A 199 3.98 -3.46 6.68
CA CYS A 199 3.86 -3.87 8.07
C CYS A 199 5.24 -4.14 8.68
N ARG A 200 5.26 -4.26 10.02
CA ARG A 200 6.46 -4.73 10.72
C ARG A 200 6.77 -6.17 10.32
N SER A 201 8.03 -6.51 10.30
CA SER A 201 8.56 -7.78 9.78
C SER A 201 8.01 -9.05 10.46
N TYR A 202 7.55 -8.95 11.70
CA TYR A 202 6.94 -10.07 12.43
C TYR A 202 5.43 -10.27 12.14
N MET A 203 4.83 -9.37 11.35
CA MET A 203 3.43 -9.48 10.93
C MET A 203 3.30 -10.47 9.78
N ARG A 204 2.14 -11.14 9.73
CA ARG A 204 1.84 -12.03 8.61
C ARG A 204 1.34 -11.20 7.43
N GLN A 205 1.98 -11.36 6.28
CA GLN A 205 1.58 -10.75 5.01
C GLN A 205 0.22 -11.27 4.52
N SER A 206 -0.51 -10.49 3.73
CA SER A 206 -1.80 -10.90 3.15
C SER A 206 -1.67 -12.06 2.15
N PHE A 207 -0.51 -12.18 1.52
CA PHE A 207 -0.13 -13.27 0.64
C PHE A 207 1.27 -13.76 0.99
N ASP A 208 1.60 -14.99 0.66
CA ASP A 208 2.97 -15.52 0.73
C ASP A 208 3.75 -15.06 -0.52
N PHE A 209 4.17 -13.78 -0.51
CA PHE A 209 4.83 -13.18 -1.67
C PHE A 209 6.09 -13.92 -2.07
N VAL A 210 6.84 -14.45 -1.12
CA VAL A 210 8.06 -15.22 -1.41
C VAL A 210 7.77 -16.45 -2.26
N ARG A 211 6.66 -17.16 -1.97
CA ARG A 211 6.23 -18.33 -2.76
C ARG A 211 5.52 -17.97 -4.05
N MET A 212 4.99 -16.73 -4.15
CA MET A 212 4.37 -16.23 -5.38
C MET A 212 5.41 -15.76 -6.41
N VAL A 213 6.60 -15.38 -5.98
CA VAL A 213 7.70 -15.04 -6.91
C VAL A 213 8.20 -16.33 -7.56
N PRO A 214 8.17 -16.42 -8.89
CA PRO A 214 8.73 -17.57 -9.59
C PRO A 214 10.21 -17.78 -9.24
N PRO A 215 10.67 -19.01 -8.99
CA PRO A 215 12.05 -19.29 -8.58
C PRO A 215 13.09 -18.68 -9.52
N GLU A 216 12.81 -18.64 -10.82
CA GLU A 216 13.67 -18.05 -11.84
C GLU A 216 13.75 -16.52 -11.78
N ARG A 217 12.74 -15.84 -11.24
CA ARG A 217 12.75 -14.38 -11.04
C ARG A 217 13.44 -13.97 -9.74
N ALA A 218 13.43 -14.81 -8.73
CA ALA A 218 13.94 -14.48 -7.40
C ALA A 218 15.39 -13.98 -7.38
N PRO A 219 16.34 -14.54 -8.16
CA PRO A 219 17.72 -14.04 -8.23
C PRO A 219 17.87 -12.65 -8.85
N ALA A 220 16.94 -12.26 -9.74
CA ALA A 220 16.96 -10.97 -10.45
C ALA A 220 16.37 -9.82 -9.63
N LEU A 221 15.65 -10.09 -8.54
CA LEU A 221 15.10 -9.07 -7.67
C LEU A 221 16.20 -8.28 -6.95
N SER A 222 16.03 -6.96 -6.85
CA SER A 222 16.94 -6.14 -6.07
C SER A 222 16.96 -6.57 -4.60
N PRO A 223 18.09 -6.40 -3.87
CA PRO A 223 18.15 -6.74 -2.44
C PRO A 223 17.04 -6.07 -1.62
N THR A 224 16.72 -4.81 -1.92
CA THR A 224 15.66 -4.07 -1.24
C THR A 224 14.28 -4.69 -1.51
N LEU A 225 13.96 -5.03 -2.76
CA LEU A 225 12.68 -5.64 -3.10
C LEU A 225 12.55 -7.04 -2.47
N ARG A 226 13.63 -7.83 -2.47
CA ARG A 226 13.67 -9.13 -1.77
C ARG A 226 13.33 -8.97 -0.29
N ARG A 227 13.99 -8.03 0.40
CA ARG A 227 13.72 -7.72 1.81
C ARG A 227 12.25 -7.34 2.02
N VAL A 228 11.75 -6.38 1.25
CA VAL A 228 10.37 -5.87 1.39
C VAL A 228 9.33 -6.95 1.05
N LEU A 229 9.61 -7.86 0.13
CA LEU A 229 8.75 -9.02 -0.14
C LEU A 229 8.80 -10.09 0.96
N GLY A 230 9.71 -10.00 1.95
CA GLY A 230 9.77 -10.90 3.10
C GLY A 230 10.75 -12.06 2.95
N PHE A 231 11.70 -12.01 2.01
CA PHE A 231 12.71 -13.08 1.85
C PHE A 231 13.61 -13.24 3.07
N ASP A 232 13.78 -12.19 3.89
CA ASP A 232 14.61 -12.20 5.10
C ASP A 232 13.87 -12.62 6.38
N VAL A 233 12.55 -12.86 6.27
CA VAL A 233 11.68 -13.25 7.40
C VAL A 233 10.96 -14.57 7.15
N ARG A 234 11.52 -15.41 6.28
CA ARG A 234 10.95 -16.72 5.97
C ARG A 234 11.10 -17.66 7.18
N MET A 235 10.05 -18.40 7.45
CA MET A 235 10.08 -19.44 8.46
C MET A 235 10.67 -20.72 7.90
N PRO A 236 11.60 -21.41 8.60
CA PRO A 236 12.06 -22.72 8.18
C PRO A 236 10.92 -23.73 8.18
N THR A 237 10.91 -24.64 7.21
CA THR A 237 9.89 -25.67 7.07
C THR A 237 10.34 -27.04 7.58
N SER A 238 11.61 -27.14 8.00
CA SER A 238 12.21 -28.34 8.57
C SER A 238 13.32 -27.97 9.57
N LEU A 239 13.75 -28.96 10.39
CA LEU A 239 14.90 -28.78 11.27
C LEU A 239 16.21 -28.65 10.47
N ASP A 240 16.30 -29.25 9.30
CA ASP A 240 17.49 -29.13 8.44
C ASP A 240 17.64 -27.69 7.90
N GLU A 241 16.53 -27.01 7.59
CA GLU A 241 16.53 -25.59 7.25
C GLU A 241 16.80 -24.68 8.45
N TYR A 242 16.51 -25.12 9.65
CA TYR A 242 16.76 -24.36 10.88
C TYR A 242 18.21 -24.49 11.36
N TYR A 243 18.78 -25.69 11.33
CA TYR A 243 20.16 -25.97 11.79
C TYR A 243 21.17 -25.75 10.68
N VAL A 244 21.24 -24.50 10.21
CA VAL A 244 22.22 -24.04 9.20
C VAL A 244 23.08 -22.92 9.80
N ASP A 245 24.20 -22.63 9.16
CA ASP A 245 25.06 -21.49 9.54
C ASP A 245 24.25 -20.17 9.51
N GLU A 246 24.62 -19.23 10.38
CA GLU A 246 23.87 -17.98 10.54
C GLU A 246 23.69 -17.20 9.22
N ALA A 247 24.68 -17.24 8.33
CA ALA A 247 24.63 -16.61 7.03
C ALA A 247 23.55 -17.18 6.10
N ASP A 248 23.22 -18.48 6.28
CA ASP A 248 22.28 -19.23 5.43
C ASP A 248 20.86 -19.30 6.01
N ARG A 249 20.66 -18.73 7.21
CA ARG A 249 19.34 -18.72 7.85
C ARG A 249 18.31 -17.98 7.02
N LEU A 250 17.11 -18.56 6.92
CA LEU A 250 15.97 -17.96 6.21
C LEU A 250 15.42 -16.72 6.93
N TYR A 251 15.44 -16.74 8.26
CA TYR A 251 15.10 -15.58 9.10
C TYR A 251 16.39 -14.88 9.52
N LYS A 252 16.57 -13.66 9.04
CA LYS A 252 17.75 -12.86 9.38
C LYS A 252 17.62 -12.27 10.79
N ALA A 253 18.72 -12.09 11.49
CA ALA A 253 18.72 -11.43 12.80
C ALA A 253 18.23 -9.97 12.72
N ASN A 254 17.72 -9.46 13.83
CA ASN A 254 17.27 -8.07 13.97
C ASN A 254 16.12 -7.66 13.03
N GLN A 255 15.21 -8.59 12.73
CA GLN A 255 14.01 -8.32 11.90
C GLN A 255 12.80 -7.83 12.72
N GLY A 256 12.91 -7.65 14.03
CA GLY A 256 11.82 -7.23 14.91
C GLY A 256 12.02 -5.85 15.50
#